data_b9f377f1a0fe692920e7de8bb21962fc
#
_entry.id   b9f377f1a0fe692920e7de8bb21962fc
#
_cell.length_a   1.000
_cell.length_b   1.000
_cell.length_c   1.000
_cell.angle_alpha   90.00
_cell.angle_beta   90.00
_cell.angle_gamma   90.00
#
_symmetry.space_group_name_H-M   'P 1'
#
loop_
_entity.id
_entity.type
_entity.pdbx_description
1 polymer ?
#
loop_
_entity_poly.entity_id
_entity_poly.type
_entity_poly.pdbx_seq_one_letter_code
_entity_poly.pdbx_strand_id
1 'polypeptide(L)'
;MADGGDRRFGELPLPQTRAAAAAVRRLTGMLLSLEQPHPIVDEVLTAIDGWERGLAGAVPADHRPRMSEDDLSKRLYVQRAFDIGSANPMFPEYRFERIDTATASGFVTFPIVFEGPPGLVHGGFLGVLFDCVTQHHNCAVGRSGKTRSMTVRYRRPTPLETELRFEIVRAHADREITSTATLLLDGEVLCTGEVSALALPPERLSPQRFALRRES
;
A
#
# COMPACT_ATOMS: atom_id res chain seq x y z
N MET A 1 15.38 -17.23 -18.05
CA MET A 1 15.23 -18.06 -16.83
C MET A 1 15.38 -17.11 -15.66
N ALA A 2 14.30 -16.76 -15.01
CA ALA A 2 14.35 -15.85 -13.87
C ALA A 2 14.91 -16.62 -12.67
N ASP A 3 15.95 -16.07 -12.13
CA ASP A 3 16.63 -16.50 -10.93
C ASP A 3 15.61 -16.67 -9.79
N GLY A 4 15.33 -17.92 -9.41
CA GLY A 4 14.45 -18.31 -8.31
C GLY A 4 15.14 -18.19 -6.95
N GLY A 5 16.11 -17.30 -6.83
CA GLY A 5 16.85 -17.07 -5.60
C GLY A 5 15.90 -16.59 -4.50
N ASP A 6 16.02 -17.18 -3.37
CA ASP A 6 15.47 -17.04 -2.03
C ASP A 6 15.00 -15.61 -1.69
N ARG A 7 13.94 -15.11 -2.38
CA ARG A 7 13.33 -13.80 -2.14
C ARG A 7 12.45 -13.90 -0.91
N ARG A 8 12.95 -13.39 0.19
CA ARG A 8 12.22 -13.33 1.45
C ARG A 8 11.14 -12.24 1.38
N PHE A 9 9.98 -12.54 1.96
CA PHE A 9 8.92 -11.55 2.15
C PHE A 9 9.49 -10.29 2.83
N GLY A 10 9.26 -9.13 2.27
CA GLY A 10 9.71 -7.84 2.80
C GLY A 10 10.78 -7.11 1.96
N GLU A 11 11.37 -7.77 0.97
CA GLU A 11 12.25 -7.14 -0.04
C GLU A 11 11.43 -6.68 -1.24
N LEU A 12 10.84 -7.63 -1.92
CA LEU A 12 9.81 -7.44 -2.94
C LEU A 12 8.71 -8.47 -2.68
N PRO A 13 7.45 -8.12 -2.93
CA PRO A 13 6.37 -9.09 -2.79
C PRO A 13 6.59 -10.27 -3.74
N LEU A 14 6.41 -11.48 -3.22
CA LEU A 14 6.42 -12.67 -4.05
C LEU A 14 5.31 -12.59 -5.11
N PRO A 15 5.54 -13.03 -6.36
CA PRO A 15 4.48 -13.08 -7.38
C PRO A 15 3.24 -13.82 -6.91
N GLN A 16 3.42 -14.92 -6.17
CA GLN A 16 2.32 -15.69 -5.58
C GLN A 16 1.54 -14.88 -4.53
N THR A 17 2.21 -14.09 -3.69
CA THR A 17 1.55 -13.21 -2.72
C THR A 17 0.74 -12.14 -3.41
N ARG A 18 1.24 -11.56 -4.51
CA ARG A 18 0.49 -10.59 -5.32
C ARG A 18 -0.78 -11.20 -5.92
N ALA A 19 -0.66 -12.39 -6.50
CA ALA A 19 -1.82 -13.10 -7.06
C ALA A 19 -2.87 -13.43 -5.98
N ALA A 20 -2.41 -13.88 -4.80
CA ALA A 20 -3.28 -14.14 -3.66
C ALA A 20 -3.97 -12.88 -3.15
N ALA A 21 -3.25 -11.77 -3.01
CA ALA A 21 -3.82 -10.48 -2.58
C ALA A 21 -4.93 -10.01 -3.51
N ALA A 22 -4.70 -10.09 -4.82
CA ALA A 22 -5.72 -9.73 -5.82
C ALA A 22 -6.94 -10.66 -5.74
N ALA A 23 -6.74 -11.97 -5.54
CA ALA A 23 -7.84 -12.94 -5.40
C ALA A 23 -8.67 -12.68 -4.13
N VAL A 24 -8.00 -12.45 -2.98
CA VAL A 24 -8.66 -12.15 -1.70
C VAL A 24 -9.48 -10.85 -1.82
N ARG A 25 -8.92 -9.81 -2.44
CA ARG A 25 -9.66 -8.55 -2.64
C ARG A 25 -10.92 -8.75 -3.48
N ARG A 26 -10.84 -9.50 -4.58
CA ARG A 26 -12.03 -9.84 -5.40
C ARG A 26 -13.06 -10.67 -4.62
N LEU A 27 -12.61 -11.68 -3.88
CA LEU A 27 -13.50 -12.50 -3.05
C LEU A 27 -14.22 -11.64 -2.00
N THR A 28 -13.48 -10.79 -1.30
CA THR A 28 -14.06 -9.85 -0.32
C THR A 28 -15.10 -8.95 -0.97
N GLY A 29 -14.81 -8.41 -2.16
CA GLY A 29 -15.78 -7.60 -2.92
C GLY A 29 -17.05 -8.37 -3.25
N MET A 30 -16.95 -9.64 -3.70
CA MET A 30 -18.11 -10.47 -3.98
C MET A 30 -18.95 -10.75 -2.71
N LEU A 31 -18.29 -11.04 -1.58
CA LEU A 31 -18.98 -11.28 -0.31
C LEU A 31 -19.71 -10.03 0.19
N LEU A 32 -19.11 -8.85 0.06
CA LEU A 32 -19.74 -7.57 0.41
C LEU A 32 -20.94 -7.21 -0.48
N SER A 33 -20.97 -7.72 -1.70
CA SER A 33 -22.05 -7.48 -2.67
C SER A 33 -23.21 -8.44 -2.55
N LEU A 34 -23.17 -9.42 -1.63
CA LEU A 34 -24.29 -10.33 -1.41
C LEU A 34 -25.46 -9.62 -0.73
N GLU A 35 -26.64 -9.66 -1.34
CA GLU A 35 -27.86 -9.10 -0.79
C GLU A 35 -28.62 -10.09 0.10
N GLN A 36 -28.36 -11.38 -0.05
CA GLN A 36 -29.04 -12.47 0.66
C GLN A 36 -28.03 -13.52 1.11
N PRO A 37 -28.30 -14.29 2.18
CA PRO A 37 -27.50 -15.43 2.55
C PRO A 37 -27.37 -16.41 1.36
N HIS A 38 -26.18 -16.92 1.13
CA HIS A 38 -25.90 -17.83 0.03
C HIS A 38 -25.08 -19.03 0.50
N PRO A 39 -25.44 -20.28 0.18
CA PRO A 39 -24.76 -21.49 0.65
C PRO A 39 -23.26 -21.53 0.34
N ILE A 40 -22.83 -20.90 -0.75
CA ILE A 40 -21.41 -20.83 -1.12
C ILE A 40 -20.55 -20.19 -0.02
N VAL A 41 -21.13 -19.35 0.86
CA VAL A 41 -20.38 -18.72 1.95
C VAL A 41 -19.88 -19.75 2.96
N ASP A 42 -20.68 -20.80 3.25
CA ASP A 42 -20.28 -21.90 4.14
C ASP A 42 -19.13 -22.72 3.52
N GLU A 43 -19.16 -22.90 2.19
CA GLU A 43 -18.06 -23.54 1.47
C GLU A 43 -16.79 -22.70 1.50
N VAL A 44 -16.90 -21.37 1.31
CA VAL A 44 -15.79 -20.43 1.41
C VAL A 44 -15.18 -20.46 2.81
N LEU A 45 -15.99 -20.43 3.87
CA LEU A 45 -15.51 -20.51 5.26
C LEU A 45 -14.75 -21.81 5.50
N THR A 46 -15.31 -22.94 5.06
CA THR A 46 -14.67 -24.26 5.18
C THR A 46 -13.31 -24.30 4.45
N ALA A 47 -13.25 -23.71 3.25
CA ALA A 47 -12.02 -23.64 2.46
C ALA A 47 -10.96 -22.77 3.15
N ILE A 48 -11.36 -21.59 3.68
CA ILE A 48 -10.47 -20.69 4.42
C ILE A 48 -9.88 -21.40 5.63
N ASP A 49 -10.68 -22.07 6.44
CA ASP A 49 -10.20 -22.86 7.59
C ASP A 49 -9.15 -23.91 7.18
N GLY A 50 -9.36 -24.54 6.03
CA GLY A 50 -8.40 -25.49 5.46
C GLY A 50 -7.08 -24.83 5.07
N TRP A 51 -7.14 -23.68 4.42
CA TRP A 51 -5.95 -22.91 4.02
C TRP A 51 -5.21 -22.35 5.20
N GLU A 52 -5.89 -21.84 6.21
CA GLU A 52 -5.25 -21.35 7.45
C GLU A 52 -4.46 -22.46 8.13
N ARG A 53 -5.06 -23.65 8.29
CA ARG A 53 -4.36 -24.82 8.83
C ARG A 53 -3.13 -25.22 8.01
N GLY A 54 -3.26 -25.20 6.68
CA GLY A 54 -2.15 -25.52 5.78
C GLY A 54 -0.99 -24.51 5.85
N LEU A 55 -1.32 -23.24 6.03
CA LEU A 55 -0.32 -22.15 6.12
C LEU A 55 0.32 -22.03 7.52
N ALA A 56 -0.36 -22.46 8.58
CA ALA A 56 0.09 -22.27 9.95
C ALA A 56 1.50 -22.83 10.23
N GLY A 57 1.85 -23.97 9.58
CA GLY A 57 3.19 -24.56 9.70
C GLY A 57 4.28 -23.84 8.89
N ALA A 58 3.91 -23.01 7.92
CA ALA A 58 4.85 -22.28 7.05
C ALA A 58 5.06 -20.82 7.52
N VAL A 59 4.16 -20.31 8.35
CA VAL A 59 4.24 -18.94 8.87
C VAL A 59 5.06 -18.91 10.17
N PRO A 60 6.00 -17.97 10.32
CA PRO A 60 6.73 -17.79 11.58
C PRO A 60 5.79 -17.47 12.74
N ALA A 61 6.04 -18.07 13.90
CA ALA A 61 5.15 -17.95 15.07
C ALA A 61 4.91 -16.52 15.57
N ASP A 62 5.87 -15.61 15.37
CA ASP A 62 5.77 -14.22 15.83
C ASP A 62 5.40 -13.22 14.72
N HIS A 63 5.17 -13.68 13.50
CA HIS A 63 4.78 -12.86 12.33
C HIS A 63 5.71 -11.68 12.00
N ARG A 64 6.88 -11.57 12.64
CA ARG A 64 7.82 -10.48 12.36
C ARG A 64 8.56 -10.72 11.05
N PRO A 65 8.72 -9.72 10.18
CA PRO A 65 9.53 -9.86 8.98
C PRO A 65 10.95 -10.26 9.34
N ARG A 66 11.53 -11.23 8.64
CA ARG A 66 12.93 -11.59 8.78
C ARG A 66 13.81 -10.62 8.00
N MET A 67 14.98 -10.35 8.54
CA MET A 67 16.05 -9.61 7.87
C MET A 67 17.33 -10.44 7.99
N SER A 68 18.10 -10.58 6.92
CA SER A 68 19.46 -11.11 6.99
C SER A 68 20.42 -9.96 7.29
N GLU A 69 21.51 -10.27 8.01
CA GLU A 69 22.52 -9.26 8.38
C GLU A 69 23.13 -8.59 7.15
N ASP A 70 23.39 -9.34 6.08
CA ASP A 70 24.03 -8.85 4.86
C ASP A 70 23.18 -7.90 4.03
N ASP A 71 21.90 -7.70 4.38
CA ASP A 71 20.93 -7.02 3.52
C ASP A 71 20.16 -5.88 4.19
N LEU A 72 20.60 -5.45 5.37
CA LEU A 72 19.97 -4.35 6.13
C LEU A 72 19.81 -3.09 5.29
N SER A 73 20.81 -2.74 4.48
CA SER A 73 20.78 -1.57 3.61
C SER A 73 19.75 -1.72 2.46
N LYS A 74 19.53 -2.93 1.97
CA LYS A 74 18.61 -3.22 0.87
C LYS A 74 17.16 -3.35 1.30
N ARG A 75 16.89 -3.39 2.60
CA ARG A 75 15.53 -3.54 3.18
C ARG A 75 14.97 -2.27 3.77
N LEU A 76 15.64 -1.18 3.55
CA LEU A 76 15.20 0.14 3.95
C LEU A 76 14.06 0.62 3.05
N TYR A 77 13.33 1.63 3.54
CA TYR A 77 12.26 2.29 2.80
C TYR A 77 12.64 2.71 1.38
N VAL A 78 13.92 3.02 1.15
CA VAL A 78 14.44 3.45 -0.16
C VAL A 78 14.20 2.40 -1.27
N GLN A 79 14.16 1.13 -0.92
CA GLN A 79 13.94 0.04 -1.89
C GLN A 79 12.49 -0.41 -1.98
N ARG A 80 11.60 0.18 -1.20
CA ARG A 80 10.16 -0.12 -1.22
C ARG A 80 9.37 0.79 -2.14
N ALA A 81 9.98 1.21 -3.25
CA ALA A 81 9.29 1.89 -4.32
C ALA A 81 8.44 0.88 -5.11
N PHE A 82 7.36 0.40 -4.50
CA PHE A 82 6.38 -0.46 -5.15
C PHE A 82 4.98 -0.20 -4.57
N ASP A 83 3.97 -0.52 -5.36
CA ASP A 83 2.59 -0.47 -4.91
C ASP A 83 2.33 -1.53 -3.83
N ILE A 84 2.12 -1.07 -2.58
CA ILE A 84 1.83 -1.97 -1.46
C ILE A 84 0.50 -2.70 -1.63
N GLY A 85 -0.48 -2.07 -2.28
CA GLY A 85 -1.77 -2.66 -2.58
C GLY A 85 -1.67 -3.88 -3.49
N SER A 86 -0.62 -3.96 -4.32
CA SER A 86 -0.39 -5.14 -5.14
C SER A 86 -0.10 -6.42 -4.35
N ALA A 87 0.35 -6.31 -3.10
CA ALA A 87 0.72 -7.45 -2.27
C ALA A 87 -0.08 -7.55 -0.97
N ASN A 88 -0.74 -6.47 -0.56
CA ASN A 88 -1.58 -6.44 0.63
C ASN A 88 -3.00 -5.98 0.25
N PRO A 89 -4.01 -6.87 0.33
CA PRO A 89 -5.37 -6.56 -0.10
C PRO A 89 -6.06 -5.46 0.72
N MET A 90 -5.50 -5.11 1.89
CA MET A 90 -6.02 -4.06 2.77
C MET A 90 -5.64 -2.64 2.31
N PHE A 91 -4.77 -2.51 1.32
CA PHE A 91 -4.35 -1.23 0.77
C PHE A 91 -4.91 -1.05 -0.65
N PRO A 92 -5.26 0.18 -1.07
CA PRO A 92 -5.66 0.43 -2.45
C PRO A 92 -4.49 0.15 -3.39
N GLU A 93 -4.80 -0.51 -4.51
CA GLU A 93 -3.84 -0.77 -5.58
C GLU A 93 -3.82 0.42 -6.53
N TYR A 94 -2.61 0.90 -6.86
CA TYR A 94 -2.41 2.05 -7.73
C TYR A 94 -1.26 1.81 -8.70
N ARG A 95 -1.20 2.60 -9.76
CA ARG A 95 -0.08 2.58 -10.70
C ARG A 95 0.41 3.99 -10.97
N PHE A 96 1.71 4.18 -10.98
CA PHE A 96 2.30 5.41 -11.48
C PHE A 96 2.34 5.40 -13.01
N GLU A 97 2.06 6.54 -13.60
CA GLU A 97 2.25 6.84 -15.02
C GLU A 97 3.61 7.53 -15.22
N ARG A 98 3.93 8.45 -14.31
CA ARG A 98 5.16 9.24 -14.33
C ARG A 98 5.68 9.48 -12.93
N ILE A 99 7.02 9.43 -12.79
CA ILE A 99 7.73 9.79 -11.56
C ILE A 99 8.95 10.63 -11.93
N ASP A 100 8.97 11.88 -11.42
CA ASP A 100 10.12 12.78 -11.46
C ASP A 100 10.51 13.18 -10.05
N THR A 101 11.61 13.89 -9.88
CA THR A 101 12.10 14.31 -8.56
C THR A 101 11.15 15.23 -7.80
N ALA A 102 10.42 16.09 -8.52
CA ALA A 102 9.50 17.08 -7.94
C ALA A 102 8.02 16.77 -8.19
N THR A 103 7.70 15.92 -9.17
CA THR A 103 6.33 15.62 -9.54
C THR A 103 6.14 14.14 -9.83
N ALA A 104 4.93 13.66 -9.62
CA ALA A 104 4.54 12.33 -10.07
C ALA A 104 3.04 12.32 -10.40
N SER A 105 2.62 11.36 -11.23
CA SER A 105 1.21 11.13 -11.52
C SER A 105 0.92 9.66 -11.74
N GLY A 106 -0.35 9.29 -11.58
CA GLY A 106 -0.78 7.92 -11.77
C GLY A 106 -2.27 7.75 -11.60
N PHE A 107 -2.70 6.50 -11.44
CA PHE A 107 -4.10 6.14 -11.40
C PHE A 107 -4.38 5.16 -10.26
N VAL A 108 -5.59 5.24 -9.73
CA VAL A 108 -6.13 4.34 -8.70
C VAL A 108 -7.59 4.05 -9.00
N THR A 109 -8.02 2.83 -8.73
CA THR A 109 -9.44 2.46 -8.70
C THR A 109 -9.72 1.85 -7.32
N PHE A 110 -10.79 2.30 -6.68
CA PHE A 110 -11.21 1.78 -5.38
C PHE A 110 -12.37 0.80 -5.58
N PRO A 111 -12.15 -0.51 -5.44
CA PRO A 111 -13.25 -1.47 -5.41
C PRO A 111 -14.09 -1.34 -4.14
N ILE A 112 -15.25 -2.01 -4.13
CA ILE A 112 -16.24 -1.98 -3.05
C ILE A 112 -15.67 -2.24 -1.64
N VAL A 113 -14.54 -2.94 -1.53
CA VAL A 113 -13.88 -3.21 -0.24
C VAL A 113 -13.43 -1.94 0.49
N PHE A 114 -13.38 -0.81 -0.20
CA PHE A 114 -13.02 0.50 0.34
C PHE A 114 -14.25 1.41 0.55
N GLU A 115 -15.45 0.85 0.50
CA GLU A 115 -16.68 1.60 0.66
C GLU A 115 -16.80 2.23 2.06
N GLY A 116 -17.32 3.45 2.09
CA GLY A 116 -17.77 4.15 3.28
C GLY A 116 -19.26 4.46 3.17
N PRO A 117 -19.67 5.68 2.83
CA PRO A 117 -21.04 5.92 2.43
C PRO A 117 -21.37 5.16 1.15
N PRO A 118 -22.65 4.74 0.93
CA PRO A 118 -23.02 3.93 -0.24
C PRO A 118 -22.51 4.50 -1.57
N GLY A 119 -21.76 3.67 -2.32
CA GLY A 119 -21.16 4.03 -3.61
C GLY A 119 -19.92 4.93 -3.55
N LEU A 120 -19.46 5.29 -2.35
CA LEU A 120 -18.35 6.23 -2.15
C LEU A 120 -17.21 5.62 -1.36
N VAL A 121 -16.00 6.05 -1.66
CA VAL A 121 -14.80 5.66 -0.93
C VAL A 121 -14.82 6.22 0.49
N HIS A 122 -14.52 5.39 1.48
CA HIS A 122 -14.34 5.84 2.86
C HIS A 122 -13.13 6.77 2.98
N GLY A 123 -13.32 7.94 3.59
CA GLY A 123 -12.31 9.00 3.68
C GLY A 123 -10.97 8.55 4.29
N GLY A 124 -10.98 7.58 5.20
CA GLY A 124 -9.76 7.00 5.76
C GLY A 124 -8.88 6.33 4.71
N PHE A 125 -9.47 5.66 3.71
CA PHE A 125 -8.70 5.04 2.63
C PHE A 125 -8.11 6.05 1.65
N LEU A 126 -8.72 7.23 1.51
CA LEU A 126 -8.09 8.34 0.77
C LEU A 126 -6.81 8.84 1.48
N GLY A 127 -6.85 8.90 2.82
CA GLY A 127 -5.63 9.17 3.60
C GLY A 127 -4.56 8.09 3.40
N VAL A 128 -4.94 6.81 3.46
CA VAL A 128 -4.03 5.69 3.19
C VAL A 128 -3.42 5.80 1.79
N LEU A 129 -4.22 6.11 0.75
CA LEU A 129 -3.70 6.33 -0.59
C LEU A 129 -2.64 7.42 -0.61
N PHE A 130 -2.92 8.59 -0.03
CA PHE A 130 -1.99 9.72 -0.06
C PHE A 130 -0.68 9.41 0.65
N ASP A 131 -0.71 8.73 1.80
CA ASP A 131 0.50 8.27 2.46
C ASP A 131 1.29 7.29 1.57
N CYS A 132 0.62 6.30 0.99
CA CYS A 132 1.25 5.30 0.14
C CYS A 132 1.90 5.91 -1.12
N VAL A 133 1.18 6.74 -1.88
CA VAL A 133 1.71 7.28 -3.15
C VAL A 133 2.83 8.29 -2.91
N THR A 134 2.73 9.13 -1.87
CA THR A 134 3.79 10.09 -1.55
C THR A 134 5.03 9.39 -1.01
N GLN A 135 4.89 8.37 -0.20
CA GLN A 135 6.02 7.57 0.29
C GLN A 135 6.66 6.75 -0.83
N HIS A 136 5.87 6.17 -1.73
CA HIS A 136 6.40 5.50 -2.92
C HIS A 136 7.20 6.47 -3.80
N HIS A 137 6.68 7.67 -4.06
CA HIS A 137 7.40 8.71 -4.78
C HIS A 137 8.73 9.06 -4.09
N ASN A 138 8.73 9.29 -2.77
CA ASN A 138 9.93 9.57 -2.00
C ASN A 138 10.97 8.44 -2.12
N CYS A 139 10.55 7.19 -2.03
CA CYS A 139 11.43 6.03 -2.20
C CYS A 139 12.01 5.95 -3.62
N ALA A 140 11.18 6.17 -4.64
CA ALA A 140 11.58 6.10 -6.05
C ALA A 140 12.66 7.13 -6.41
N VAL A 141 12.61 8.31 -5.79
CA VAL A 141 13.62 9.36 -5.99
C VAL A 141 14.79 9.30 -5.01
N GLY A 142 14.91 8.20 -4.24
CA GLY A 142 16.05 7.95 -3.36
C GLY A 142 16.10 8.79 -2.08
N ARG A 143 14.98 9.39 -1.69
CA ARG A 143 14.87 10.21 -0.47
C ARG A 143 13.62 9.87 0.33
N SER A 144 13.66 8.76 1.02
CA SER A 144 12.56 8.36 1.89
C SER A 144 12.72 8.92 3.30
N GLY A 145 11.61 8.95 4.02
CA GLY A 145 11.56 9.42 5.40
C GLY A 145 10.37 8.82 6.13
N LYS A 146 10.16 9.27 7.36
CA LYS A 146 8.98 8.91 8.15
C LYS A 146 7.96 10.03 8.08
N THR A 147 6.72 9.70 7.76
CA THR A 147 5.59 10.64 7.80
C THR A 147 5.46 11.20 9.22
N ARG A 148 5.41 12.52 9.33
CA ARG A 148 5.24 13.26 10.59
C ARG A 148 3.80 13.72 10.77
N SER A 149 3.21 14.19 9.69
CA SER A 149 1.85 14.69 9.68
C SER A 149 1.23 14.55 8.30
N MET A 150 -0.07 14.43 8.29
CA MET A 150 -0.87 14.42 7.07
C MET A 150 -2.17 15.18 7.32
N THR A 151 -2.55 16.01 6.36
CA THR A 151 -3.83 16.70 6.34
C THR A 151 -4.58 16.32 5.07
N VAL A 152 -5.78 15.81 5.21
CA VAL A 152 -6.64 15.47 4.06
C VAL A 152 -7.81 16.46 4.00
N ARG A 153 -8.03 17.04 2.83
CA ARG A 153 -9.16 17.93 2.57
C ARG A 153 -10.06 17.31 1.52
N TYR A 154 -11.25 16.94 1.95
CA TYR A 154 -12.31 16.39 1.10
C TYR A 154 -13.08 17.54 0.46
N ARG A 155 -13.16 17.57 -0.85
CA ARG A 155 -13.87 18.63 -1.61
C ARG A 155 -15.14 18.11 -2.23
N ARG A 156 -15.09 16.86 -2.75
CA ARG A 156 -16.21 16.20 -3.42
C ARG A 156 -16.26 14.72 -3.05
N PRO A 157 -17.41 14.07 -3.15
CA PRO A 157 -17.52 12.62 -3.01
C PRO A 157 -16.59 11.90 -4.00
N THR A 158 -15.93 10.86 -3.55
CA THR A 158 -15.04 10.04 -4.37
C THR A 158 -15.76 8.75 -4.73
N PRO A 159 -16.08 8.49 -6.02
CA PRO A 159 -16.83 7.31 -6.42
C PRO A 159 -15.97 6.03 -6.34
N LEU A 160 -16.63 4.90 -6.03
CA LEU A 160 -16.07 3.57 -6.18
C LEU A 160 -16.02 3.15 -7.66
N GLU A 161 -15.26 2.09 -7.96
CA GLU A 161 -15.18 1.40 -9.26
C GLU A 161 -14.87 2.32 -10.45
N THR A 162 -14.33 3.50 -10.16
CA THR A 162 -14.01 4.52 -11.15
C THR A 162 -12.50 4.74 -11.17
N GLU A 163 -11.89 4.77 -12.36
CA GLU A 163 -10.47 5.10 -12.47
C GLU A 163 -10.29 6.60 -12.20
N LEU A 164 -9.51 6.90 -11.17
CA LEU A 164 -9.20 8.26 -10.72
C LEU A 164 -7.73 8.55 -10.99
N ARG A 165 -7.43 9.79 -11.37
CA ARG A 165 -6.06 10.27 -11.54
C ARG A 165 -5.55 10.86 -10.22
N PHE A 166 -4.32 10.56 -9.84
CA PHE A 166 -3.64 11.31 -8.80
C PHE A 166 -2.43 12.06 -9.37
N GLU A 167 -2.16 13.21 -8.79
CA GLU A 167 -1.01 14.04 -9.11
C GLU A 167 -0.30 14.44 -7.83
N ILE A 168 1.03 14.43 -7.84
CA ILE A 168 1.86 14.75 -6.69
C ILE A 168 2.80 15.89 -7.06
N VAL A 169 2.86 16.90 -6.20
CA VAL A 169 3.91 17.92 -6.18
C VAL A 169 4.69 17.74 -4.89
N ARG A 170 6.01 17.64 -5.02
CA ARG A 170 6.93 17.37 -3.94
C ARG A 170 7.96 18.49 -3.81
N ALA A 171 8.12 19.02 -2.61
CA ALA A 171 9.19 19.92 -2.24
C ALA A 171 10.09 19.26 -1.19
N HIS A 172 11.35 19.66 -1.19
CA HIS A 172 12.34 19.18 -0.24
C HIS A 172 13.24 20.33 0.19
N ALA A 173 13.34 20.52 1.48
CA ALA A 173 14.26 21.51 2.10
C ALA A 173 14.96 20.83 3.28
N ASP A 174 16.29 20.79 3.24
CA ASP A 174 17.12 20.12 4.23
C ASP A 174 16.69 18.66 4.50
N ARG A 175 16.04 18.45 5.64
CA ARG A 175 15.52 17.13 6.06
C ARG A 175 14.01 17.02 5.96
N GLU A 176 13.32 18.07 5.58
CA GLU A 176 11.87 18.08 5.46
C GLU A 176 11.47 17.79 4.01
N ILE A 177 10.54 16.87 3.84
CA ILE A 177 9.90 16.54 2.57
C ILE A 177 8.43 16.89 2.73
N THR A 178 7.93 17.78 1.88
CA THR A 178 6.51 18.11 1.82
C THR A 178 5.97 17.67 0.47
N SER A 179 4.89 16.89 0.48
CA SER A 179 4.21 16.44 -0.72
C SER A 179 2.75 16.84 -0.66
N THR A 180 2.24 17.38 -1.76
CA THR A 180 0.82 17.60 -1.96
C THR A 180 0.35 16.63 -3.03
N ALA A 181 -0.53 15.70 -2.66
CA ALA A 181 -1.17 14.78 -3.58
C ALA A 181 -2.62 15.23 -3.82
N THR A 182 -3.04 15.28 -5.07
CA THR A 182 -4.38 15.66 -5.50
C THR A 182 -5.02 14.50 -6.22
N LEU A 183 -6.25 14.16 -5.85
CA LEU A 183 -7.05 13.13 -6.51
C LEU A 183 -8.11 13.80 -7.38
N LEU A 184 -8.20 13.37 -8.65
CA LEU A 184 -9.02 14.00 -9.67
C LEU A 184 -9.90 12.98 -10.41
N LEU A 185 -11.06 13.45 -10.84
CA LEU A 185 -11.91 12.78 -11.82
C LEU A 185 -12.25 13.80 -12.90
N ASP A 186 -11.96 13.49 -14.16
CA ASP A 186 -12.22 14.36 -15.33
C ASP A 186 -11.70 15.80 -15.16
N GLY A 187 -10.53 15.94 -14.49
CA GLY A 187 -9.92 17.24 -14.20
C GLY A 187 -10.48 17.95 -12.98
N GLU A 188 -11.54 17.43 -12.35
CA GLU A 188 -12.12 17.99 -11.15
C GLU A 188 -11.46 17.43 -9.88
N VAL A 189 -11.06 18.32 -8.96
CA VAL A 189 -10.42 17.93 -7.70
C VAL A 189 -11.45 17.37 -6.72
N LEU A 190 -11.30 16.09 -6.39
CA LEU A 190 -12.12 15.40 -5.39
C LEU A 190 -11.57 15.58 -3.98
N CYS A 191 -10.25 15.40 -3.82
CA CYS A 191 -9.65 15.56 -2.51
C CYS A 191 -8.14 15.85 -2.63
N THR A 192 -7.54 16.42 -1.59
CA THR A 192 -6.12 16.71 -1.52
C THR A 192 -5.52 16.22 -0.21
N GLY A 193 -4.31 15.66 -0.26
CA GLY A 193 -3.52 15.26 0.89
C GLY A 193 -2.22 16.03 0.95
N GLU A 194 -1.97 16.74 2.04
CA GLU A 194 -0.69 17.35 2.34
C GLU A 194 0.06 16.45 3.32
N VAL A 195 1.22 15.95 2.93
CA VAL A 195 2.02 15.02 3.71
C VAL A 195 3.38 15.63 3.99
N SER A 196 3.73 15.76 5.28
CA SER A 196 5.06 16.12 5.72
C SER A 196 5.80 14.89 6.22
N ALA A 197 6.99 14.66 5.70
CA ALA A 197 7.87 13.58 6.10
C ALA A 197 9.24 14.12 6.48
N LEU A 198 9.90 13.46 7.42
CA LEU A 198 11.27 13.75 7.81
C LEU A 198 12.21 12.79 7.11
N ALA A 199 13.02 13.30 6.20
CA ALA A 199 14.08 12.52 5.59
C ALA A 199 15.07 12.05 6.66
N LEU A 200 15.31 10.74 6.69
CA LEU A 200 16.24 10.13 7.62
C LEU A 200 17.36 9.46 6.82
N PRO A 201 18.59 9.52 7.33
CA PRO A 201 19.68 8.77 6.74
C PRO A 201 19.34 7.26 6.85
N PRO A 202 19.83 6.44 5.90
CA PRO A 202 19.50 5.01 5.83
C PRO A 202 19.63 4.27 7.16
N GLU A 203 20.64 4.57 7.96
CA GLU A 203 20.92 3.94 9.25
C GLU A 203 19.81 4.19 10.28
N ARG A 204 19.07 5.29 10.14
CA ARG A 204 17.94 5.65 11.02
C ARG A 204 16.59 5.17 10.51
N LEU A 205 16.54 4.63 9.30
CA LEU A 205 15.35 3.97 8.75
C LEU A 205 15.29 2.49 9.15
N SER A 206 16.40 1.92 9.62
CA SER A 206 16.46 0.56 10.14
C SER A 206 15.51 0.35 11.32
N PRO A 207 15.14 -0.89 11.62
CA PRO A 207 14.28 -1.22 12.77
C PRO A 207 14.88 -0.65 14.05
N GLN A 208 14.08 0.14 14.74
CA GLN A 208 14.45 0.72 16.03
C GLN A 208 13.67 0.02 17.14
N ARG A 209 13.92 0.45 18.37
CA ARG A 209 13.37 -0.05 19.63
C ARG A 209 11.90 -0.54 19.57
N PHE A 210 11.06 0.05 18.73
CA PHE A 210 9.63 -0.29 18.62
C PHE A 210 9.27 -1.19 17.43
N ALA A 211 10.24 -1.51 16.58
CA ALA A 211 10.04 -2.29 15.36
C ALA A 211 11.16 -3.32 15.20
N LEU A 212 11.32 -4.15 16.22
CA LEU A 212 12.29 -5.24 16.18
C LEU A 212 11.86 -6.26 15.13
N ARG A 213 12.79 -6.60 14.26
CA ARG A 213 12.63 -7.65 13.26
C ARG A 213 13.44 -8.87 13.70
N ARG A 214 13.06 -10.04 13.23
CA ARG A 214 13.85 -11.25 13.47
C ARG A 214 15.22 -11.12 12.81
N GLU A 215 16.23 -11.52 13.55
CA GLU A 215 17.50 -11.94 12.98
C GLU A 215 17.29 -13.28 12.27
N SER A 216 17.84 -13.43 11.11
CA SER A 216 17.69 -14.63 10.27
C SER A 216 18.66 -15.73 10.70
#